data_2cd19f4f8920f29d81584e36045b85e6
#
_entry.id   2cd19f4f8920f29d81584e36045b85e6
#
_cell.length_a   1.000
_cell.length_b   1.000
_cell.length_c   1.000
_cell.angle_alpha   90.00
_cell.angle_beta   90.00
_cell.angle_gamma   90.00
#
_symmetry.space_group_name_H-M   'P 1'
#
loop_
_entity.id
_entity.type
_entity.pdbx_description
1 polymer ?
#
loop_
_entity_poly.entity_id
_entity_poly.type
_entity_poly.pdbx_seq_one_letter_code
_entity_poly.pdbx_strand_id
1 'polypeptide(L)'
;MTTSKTLRKVFVIALALVMVFAMSAYAFADSKITLNEAYDIALDNAKLSSSDVKRVEKEYDDGAYSIEFTKKGTRTEYDYEISKTGEIIEKSVDYNRAKVYGKKKLTKSQAITKASKFSGIKKSVIKSGYIHLEKEDGEWVYEIEFERNNYEYNYDVHARTGKILEYSKELIG
;
A
#
# COMPACT_ATOMS: atom_id res chain seq x y z
N MET A 1 23.85 -31.87 -13.65
CA MET A 1 22.92 -31.29 -14.63
C MET A 1 21.48 -31.44 -14.18
N THR A 2 21.06 -30.77 -13.09
CA THR A 2 19.70 -30.94 -12.50
C THR A 2 19.00 -29.59 -12.18
N THR A 3 19.49 -28.47 -12.69
CA THR A 3 18.99 -27.14 -12.39
C THR A 3 17.89 -26.62 -13.33
N SER A 4 17.64 -27.33 -14.46
CA SER A 4 16.75 -26.84 -15.51
C SER A 4 15.24 -27.09 -15.24
N LYS A 5 14.89 -28.17 -14.52
CA LYS A 5 13.48 -28.55 -14.33
C LYS A 5 12.79 -27.76 -13.19
N THR A 6 13.53 -27.37 -12.16
CA THR A 6 13.00 -26.62 -11.03
C THR A 6 12.77 -25.15 -11.42
N LEU A 7 13.66 -24.57 -12.23
CA LEU A 7 13.52 -23.20 -12.72
C LEU A 7 12.29 -23.04 -13.64
N ARG A 8 12.00 -24.05 -14.49
CA ARG A 8 10.81 -24.04 -15.36
C ARG A 8 9.50 -24.11 -14.58
N LYS A 9 9.45 -24.87 -13.48
CA LYS A 9 8.25 -24.95 -12.63
C LYS A 9 7.99 -23.67 -11.88
N VAL A 10 9.00 -22.98 -11.40
CA VAL A 10 8.87 -21.68 -10.72
C VAL A 10 8.42 -20.61 -11.71
N PHE A 11 8.92 -20.63 -12.96
CA PHE A 11 8.51 -19.67 -14.00
C PHE A 11 7.07 -19.86 -14.46
N VAL A 12 6.59 -21.11 -14.55
CA VAL A 12 5.21 -21.42 -14.93
C VAL A 12 4.23 -21.02 -13.83
N ILE A 13 4.59 -21.20 -12.56
CA ILE A 13 3.75 -20.78 -11.43
C ILE A 13 3.69 -19.26 -11.32
N ALA A 14 4.81 -18.56 -11.53
CA ALA A 14 4.85 -17.10 -11.55
C ALA A 14 4.06 -16.50 -12.72
N LEU A 15 4.11 -17.13 -13.90
CA LEU A 15 3.34 -16.70 -15.07
C LEU A 15 1.85 -16.97 -14.91
N ALA A 16 1.45 -18.08 -14.27
CA ALA A 16 0.05 -18.40 -13.97
C ALA A 16 -0.54 -17.42 -12.92
N LEU A 17 0.24 -16.99 -11.93
CA LEU A 17 -0.20 -15.98 -10.95
C LEU A 17 -0.39 -14.60 -11.61
N VAL A 18 0.47 -14.21 -12.54
CA VAL A 18 0.35 -12.95 -13.29
C VAL A 18 -0.86 -12.98 -14.24
N MET A 19 -1.20 -14.14 -14.83
CA MET A 19 -2.38 -14.26 -15.70
C MET A 19 -3.71 -14.23 -14.92
N VAL A 20 -3.76 -14.73 -13.70
CA VAL A 20 -4.96 -14.64 -12.86
C VAL A 20 -5.26 -13.18 -12.46
N PHE A 21 -4.24 -12.36 -12.21
CA PHE A 21 -4.42 -10.93 -11.96
C PHE A 21 -4.83 -10.13 -13.22
N ALA A 22 -4.40 -10.55 -14.41
CA ALA A 22 -4.78 -9.88 -15.66
C ALA A 22 -6.22 -10.23 -16.12
N MET A 23 -6.75 -11.39 -15.73
CA MET A 23 -8.13 -11.78 -16.11
C MET A 23 -9.20 -11.17 -15.20
N SER A 24 -8.88 -10.79 -13.96
CA SER A 24 -9.84 -10.15 -13.08
C SER A 24 -10.13 -8.67 -13.44
N ALA A 25 -9.22 -8.01 -14.15
CA ALA A 25 -9.43 -6.62 -14.58
C ALA A 25 -10.42 -6.44 -15.75
N TYR A 26 -10.70 -7.49 -16.51
CA TYR A 26 -11.59 -7.40 -17.70
C TYR A 26 -13.05 -7.82 -17.44
N ALA A 27 -13.34 -8.44 -16.29
CA ALA A 27 -14.68 -8.96 -16.01
C ALA A 27 -15.61 -7.99 -15.26
N PHE A 28 -15.11 -6.86 -14.76
CA PHE A 28 -15.88 -5.96 -13.91
C PHE A 28 -16.35 -4.66 -14.58
N ALA A 29 -16.27 -4.54 -15.90
CA ALA A 29 -16.52 -3.26 -16.60
C ALA A 29 -17.96 -2.73 -16.47
N ASP A 30 -18.93 -3.49 -15.91
CA ASP A 30 -20.33 -3.04 -15.80
C ASP A 30 -21.12 -3.60 -14.60
N SER A 31 -20.55 -4.46 -13.76
CA SER A 31 -21.25 -5.01 -12.58
C SER A 31 -20.82 -4.31 -11.30
N LYS A 32 -21.79 -3.80 -10.55
CA LYS A 32 -21.53 -3.30 -9.18
C LYS A 32 -21.10 -4.45 -8.29
N ILE A 33 -19.97 -4.32 -7.64
CA ILE A 33 -19.54 -5.25 -6.60
C ILE A 33 -20.40 -5.09 -5.34
N THR A 34 -20.38 -6.10 -4.49
CA THR A 34 -20.99 -6.06 -3.16
C THR A 34 -20.00 -5.53 -2.10
N LEU A 35 -20.52 -5.13 -0.95
CA LEU A 35 -19.71 -4.72 0.21
C LEU A 35 -18.72 -5.81 0.68
N ASN A 36 -19.10 -7.10 0.54
CA ASN A 36 -18.20 -8.21 0.86
C ASN A 36 -17.10 -8.38 -0.18
N GLU A 37 -17.40 -8.22 -1.46
CA GLU A 37 -16.38 -8.24 -2.51
C GLU A 37 -15.41 -7.07 -2.36
N ALA A 38 -15.87 -5.87 -1.97
CA ALA A 38 -14.99 -4.74 -1.64
C ALA A 38 -14.06 -5.08 -0.45
N TYR A 39 -14.58 -5.73 0.59
CA TYR A 39 -13.78 -6.20 1.71
C TYR A 39 -12.72 -7.23 1.29
N ASP A 40 -13.08 -8.17 0.43
CA ASP A 40 -12.15 -9.17 -0.09
C ASP A 40 -11.04 -8.50 -0.94
N ILE A 41 -11.39 -7.51 -1.76
CA ILE A 41 -10.42 -6.69 -2.52
C ILE A 41 -9.44 -5.98 -1.57
N ALA A 42 -9.93 -5.38 -0.49
CA ALA A 42 -9.08 -4.71 0.50
C ALA A 42 -8.12 -5.69 1.20
N LEU A 43 -8.62 -6.86 1.60
CA LEU A 43 -7.81 -7.92 2.22
C LEU A 43 -6.73 -8.45 1.27
N ASP A 44 -7.09 -8.74 0.03
CA ASP A 44 -6.16 -9.24 -0.99
C ASP A 44 -5.07 -8.20 -1.29
N ASN A 45 -5.44 -6.93 -1.39
CA ASN A 45 -4.47 -5.85 -1.58
C ASN A 45 -3.54 -5.70 -0.38
N ALA A 46 -4.06 -5.85 0.86
CA ALA A 46 -3.26 -5.85 2.09
C ALA A 46 -2.42 -7.13 2.26
N LYS A 47 -2.66 -8.19 1.47
CA LYS A 47 -2.10 -9.54 1.62
C LYS A 47 -2.39 -10.13 3.01
N LEU A 48 -3.64 -10.00 3.43
CA LEU A 48 -4.17 -10.50 4.69
C LEU A 48 -5.41 -11.36 4.42
N SER A 49 -5.74 -12.23 5.37
CA SER A 49 -7.01 -12.96 5.42
C SER A 49 -7.94 -12.37 6.47
N SER A 50 -9.22 -12.71 6.43
CA SER A 50 -10.20 -12.28 7.44
C SER A 50 -9.82 -12.76 8.86
N SER A 51 -9.06 -13.86 8.96
CA SER A 51 -8.53 -14.34 10.25
C SER A 51 -7.38 -13.48 10.80
N ASP A 52 -6.72 -12.69 9.96
CA ASP A 52 -5.57 -11.85 10.33
C ASP A 52 -5.97 -10.45 10.82
N VAL A 53 -7.24 -10.10 10.70
CA VAL A 53 -7.73 -8.75 11.00
C VAL A 53 -8.73 -8.71 12.15
N LYS A 54 -8.91 -7.53 12.74
CA LYS A 54 -9.87 -7.20 13.80
C LYS A 54 -10.37 -5.77 13.58
N ARG A 55 -11.42 -5.36 14.31
CA ARG A 55 -12.04 -4.02 14.19
C ARG A 55 -12.36 -3.70 12.74
N VAL A 56 -13.13 -4.60 12.12
CA VAL A 56 -13.53 -4.45 10.73
C VAL A 56 -14.76 -3.56 10.68
N GLU A 57 -14.63 -2.43 9.99
CA GLU A 57 -15.73 -1.53 9.64
C GLU A 57 -15.90 -1.56 8.13
N LYS A 58 -17.16 -1.58 7.67
CA LYS A 58 -17.51 -1.68 6.25
C LYS A 58 -18.74 -0.85 6.00
N GLU A 59 -18.63 0.13 5.13
CA GLU A 59 -19.71 1.04 4.81
C GLU A 59 -19.81 1.26 3.29
N TYR A 60 -20.99 1.65 2.83
CA TYR A 60 -21.20 2.12 1.47
C TYR A 60 -21.79 3.50 1.54
N ASP A 61 -21.05 4.51 1.12
CA ASP A 61 -21.46 5.90 1.10
C ASP A 61 -20.96 6.60 -0.17
N ASP A 62 -21.69 7.63 -0.62
CA ASP A 62 -21.37 8.49 -1.77
C ASP A 62 -20.89 7.78 -3.04
N GLY A 63 -21.27 6.50 -3.19
CA GLY A 63 -20.96 5.73 -4.39
C GLY A 63 -19.68 4.94 -4.34
N ALA A 64 -19.01 4.87 -3.19
CA ALA A 64 -17.84 4.05 -2.91
C ALA A 64 -18.07 3.16 -1.69
N TYR A 65 -17.21 2.19 -1.49
CA TYR A 65 -17.14 1.33 -0.31
C TYR A 65 -15.96 1.76 0.54
N SER A 66 -16.23 2.17 1.79
CA SER A 66 -15.23 2.39 2.84
C SER A 66 -15.00 1.09 3.59
N ILE A 67 -13.75 0.66 3.69
CA ILE A 67 -13.34 -0.58 4.35
C ILE A 67 -12.17 -0.31 5.28
N GLU A 68 -12.41 -0.40 6.58
CA GLU A 68 -11.39 -0.21 7.60
C GLU A 68 -11.12 -1.50 8.37
N PHE A 69 -9.88 -1.77 8.72
CA PHE A 69 -9.51 -2.86 9.60
C PHE A 69 -8.13 -2.71 10.22
N THR A 70 -7.93 -3.32 11.39
CA THR A 70 -6.64 -3.39 12.08
C THR A 70 -6.05 -4.79 11.95
N LYS A 71 -4.77 -4.92 11.62
CA LYS A 71 -4.07 -6.21 11.61
C LYS A 71 -3.89 -6.74 13.03
N LYS A 72 -4.28 -8.01 13.28
CA LYS A 72 -4.07 -8.69 14.58
C LYS A 72 -2.59 -8.74 14.96
N GLY A 73 -2.32 -8.66 16.25
CA GLY A 73 -0.95 -8.69 16.79
C GLY A 73 -0.15 -7.41 16.54
N THR A 74 -0.73 -6.43 15.85
CA THR A 74 -0.13 -5.11 15.58
C THR A 74 -1.13 -4.01 15.93
N ARG A 75 -0.71 -2.75 15.68
CA ARG A 75 -1.62 -1.59 15.67
C ARG A 75 -1.70 -0.98 14.27
N THR A 76 -1.27 -1.74 13.24
CA THR A 76 -1.38 -1.28 11.85
C THR A 76 -2.84 -1.22 11.46
N GLU A 77 -3.28 -0.06 11.08
CA GLU A 77 -4.61 0.25 10.59
C GLU A 77 -4.57 0.37 9.07
N TYR A 78 -5.59 -0.12 8.42
CA TYR A 78 -5.78 -0.07 6.98
C TYR A 78 -7.12 0.56 6.71
N ASP A 79 -7.14 1.50 5.79
CA ASP A 79 -8.31 2.18 5.32
C ASP A 79 -8.32 2.17 3.79
N TYR A 80 -9.45 1.80 3.20
CA TYR A 80 -9.63 1.69 1.76
C TYR A 80 -10.92 2.35 1.33
N GLU A 81 -10.83 3.14 0.26
CA GLU A 81 -11.98 3.53 -0.52
C GLU A 81 -11.98 2.78 -1.86
N ILE A 82 -13.08 2.08 -2.16
CA ILE A 82 -13.21 1.20 -3.32
C ILE A 82 -14.44 1.58 -4.12
N SER A 83 -14.26 1.83 -5.41
CA SER A 83 -15.36 2.17 -6.32
C SER A 83 -16.39 1.04 -6.44
N LYS A 84 -17.57 1.36 -6.97
CA LYS A 84 -18.62 0.37 -7.31
C LYS A 84 -18.14 -0.72 -8.24
N THR A 85 -17.09 -0.47 -9.01
CA THR A 85 -16.52 -1.41 -9.99
C THR A 85 -15.32 -2.19 -9.45
N GLY A 86 -14.95 -1.98 -8.17
CA GLY A 86 -13.85 -2.70 -7.51
C GLY A 86 -12.47 -2.05 -7.69
N GLU A 87 -12.40 -0.83 -8.20
CA GLU A 87 -11.15 -0.08 -8.25
C GLU A 87 -10.83 0.52 -6.88
N ILE A 88 -9.61 0.40 -6.40
CA ILE A 88 -9.14 1.08 -5.18
C ILE A 88 -8.90 2.54 -5.53
N ILE A 89 -9.78 3.42 -5.05
CA ILE A 89 -9.73 4.87 -5.22
C ILE A 89 -8.69 5.44 -4.27
N GLU A 90 -8.79 5.07 -3.00
CA GLU A 90 -7.89 5.49 -1.94
C GLU A 90 -7.42 4.29 -1.10
N LYS A 91 -6.21 4.41 -0.58
CA LYS A 91 -5.67 3.48 0.40
C LYS A 91 -4.76 4.23 1.37
N SER A 92 -5.05 4.10 2.65
CA SER A 92 -4.19 4.56 3.73
C SER A 92 -3.72 3.39 4.60
N VAL A 93 -2.49 3.46 5.12
CA VAL A 93 -1.96 2.45 6.04
C VAL A 93 -1.14 3.13 7.13
N ASP A 94 -1.66 3.15 8.35
CA ASP A 94 -0.92 3.60 9.54
C ASP A 94 -0.19 2.43 10.20
N TYR A 95 1.13 2.50 10.25
CA TYR A 95 1.99 1.47 10.82
C TYR A 95 2.32 1.68 12.30
N ASN A 96 1.65 2.53 13.01
CA ASN A 96 1.89 2.90 14.40
C ASN A 96 3.36 3.26 14.77
N ARG A 97 3.52 4.41 15.34
CA ARG A 97 4.80 5.06 15.62
C ARG A 97 5.44 4.54 16.90
N ALA A 98 6.53 3.78 16.80
CA ALA A 98 7.37 3.45 17.95
C ALA A 98 8.47 4.51 18.11
N LYS A 99 8.52 5.19 19.25
CA LYS A 99 9.58 6.19 19.55
C LYS A 99 10.96 5.53 19.51
N VAL A 100 11.88 6.11 18.71
CA VAL A 100 13.24 5.62 18.53
C VAL A 100 14.23 6.72 18.89
N TYR A 101 15.00 6.49 19.94
CA TYR A 101 16.00 7.43 20.46
C TYR A 101 17.42 7.14 19.94
N GLY A 102 18.22 8.19 19.77
CA GLY A 102 19.68 8.08 19.67
C GLY A 102 20.30 7.81 18.30
N LYS A 103 19.55 7.51 17.25
CA LYS A 103 20.10 7.29 15.91
C LYS A 103 20.22 8.61 15.11
N LYS A 104 21.28 8.69 14.28
CA LYS A 104 21.43 9.79 13.33
C LYS A 104 20.28 9.75 12.31
N LYS A 105 19.76 10.93 11.94
CA LYS A 105 18.74 11.04 10.88
C LYS A 105 19.29 10.52 9.55
N LEU A 106 18.45 9.85 8.79
CA LEU A 106 18.67 9.52 7.39
C LEU A 106 18.81 10.82 6.58
N THR A 107 19.49 10.72 5.46
CA THR A 107 19.44 11.77 4.43
C THR A 107 18.17 11.64 3.59
N LYS A 108 17.75 12.71 2.92
CA LYS A 108 16.67 12.73 1.93
C LYS A 108 16.80 11.56 0.92
N SER A 109 18.00 11.34 0.38
CA SER A 109 18.26 10.24 -0.57
C SER A 109 18.07 8.85 0.05
N GLN A 110 18.37 8.67 1.33
CA GLN A 110 18.14 7.42 2.04
C GLN A 110 16.64 7.20 2.30
N ALA A 111 15.89 8.25 2.64
CA ALA A 111 14.42 8.17 2.79
C ALA A 111 13.75 7.78 1.46
N ILE A 112 14.12 8.42 0.35
CA ILE A 112 13.67 8.05 -1.00
C ILE A 112 13.97 6.57 -1.30
N THR A 113 15.15 6.09 -0.88
CA THR A 113 15.51 4.68 -1.08
C THR A 113 14.60 3.74 -0.28
N LYS A 114 14.15 4.16 0.90
CA LYS A 114 13.19 3.37 1.71
C LYS A 114 11.81 3.35 1.08
N ALA A 115 11.29 4.50 0.68
CA ALA A 115 10.02 4.60 -0.05
C ALA A 115 10.04 3.78 -1.35
N SER A 116 11.10 3.89 -2.16
CA SER A 116 11.28 3.11 -3.38
C SER A 116 11.30 1.59 -3.14
N LYS A 117 11.95 1.14 -2.08
CA LYS A 117 12.00 -0.27 -1.70
C LYS A 117 10.65 -0.79 -1.24
N PHE A 118 9.90 0.02 -0.53
CA PHE A 118 8.57 -0.31 -0.03
C PHE A 118 7.55 -0.41 -1.17
N SER A 119 7.52 0.61 -2.04
CA SER A 119 6.53 0.74 -3.11
C SER A 119 6.87 -0.01 -4.40
N GLY A 120 8.13 -0.39 -4.62
CA GLY A 120 8.61 -0.86 -5.93
C GLY A 120 8.74 0.24 -6.99
N ILE A 121 8.45 1.50 -6.64
CA ILE A 121 8.52 2.64 -7.56
C ILE A 121 9.97 3.12 -7.70
N LYS A 122 10.39 3.42 -8.93
CA LYS A 122 11.77 3.89 -9.20
C LYS A 122 12.07 5.19 -8.45
N LYS A 123 13.26 5.29 -7.85
CA LYS A 123 13.74 6.48 -7.13
C LYS A 123 13.66 7.77 -7.95
N SER A 124 13.84 7.71 -9.27
CA SER A 124 13.76 8.87 -10.14
C SER A 124 12.36 9.50 -10.16
N VAL A 125 11.31 8.67 -10.08
CA VAL A 125 9.92 9.12 -9.98
C VAL A 125 9.67 9.76 -8.62
N ILE A 126 10.02 9.08 -7.53
CA ILE A 126 9.85 9.61 -6.17
C ILE A 126 10.62 10.92 -5.97
N LYS A 127 11.84 11.01 -6.53
CA LYS A 127 12.70 12.19 -6.42
C LYS A 127 12.13 13.43 -7.11
N SER A 128 11.25 13.29 -8.10
CA SER A 128 10.58 14.41 -8.79
C SER A 128 9.44 15.02 -7.98
N GLY A 129 8.99 14.36 -6.92
CA GLY A 129 7.93 14.81 -6.04
C GLY A 129 8.40 15.76 -4.93
N TYR A 130 7.45 16.14 -4.09
CA TYR A 130 7.71 16.91 -2.87
C TYR A 130 8.33 16.00 -1.81
N ILE A 131 9.38 16.46 -1.13
CA ILE A 131 10.02 15.71 -0.05
C ILE A 131 10.47 16.68 1.03
N HIS A 132 9.82 16.61 2.15
CA HIS A 132 10.04 17.48 3.31
C HIS A 132 10.50 16.68 4.52
N LEU A 133 11.26 17.33 5.43
CA LEU A 133 11.64 16.77 6.73
C LEU A 133 10.99 17.61 7.80
N GLU A 134 10.09 17.04 8.52
CA GLU A 134 9.38 17.73 9.58
C GLU A 134 9.42 16.98 10.91
N LYS A 135 8.85 17.58 11.93
CA LYS A 135 8.72 16.97 13.24
C LYS A 135 7.26 16.77 13.57
N GLU A 136 6.84 15.52 13.61
CA GLU A 136 5.47 15.11 13.87
C GLU A 136 5.43 14.23 15.13
N ASP A 137 4.55 14.53 16.08
CA ASP A 137 4.42 13.84 17.38
C ASP A 137 5.72 13.64 18.15
N GLY A 138 6.66 14.57 17.97
CA GLY A 138 7.98 14.54 18.62
C GLY A 138 9.04 13.73 17.88
N GLU A 139 8.71 13.03 16.82
CA GLU A 139 9.62 12.29 15.94
C GLU A 139 9.92 13.08 14.66
N TRP A 140 11.05 12.77 14.02
CA TRP A 140 11.40 13.35 12.74
C TRP A 140 10.96 12.42 11.61
N VAL A 141 10.19 12.95 10.67
CA VAL A 141 9.56 12.24 9.56
C VAL A 141 9.96 12.89 8.23
N TYR A 142 10.26 12.10 7.23
CA TYR A 142 10.27 12.53 5.85
C TYR A 142 8.91 12.27 5.24
N GLU A 143 8.17 13.34 5.01
CA GLU A 143 7.01 13.34 4.15
C GLU A 143 7.48 13.29 2.68
N ILE A 144 6.93 12.37 1.91
CA ILE A 144 7.27 12.15 0.50
C ILE A 144 5.99 12.04 -0.29
N GLU A 145 5.71 13.03 -1.12
CA GLU A 145 4.53 13.11 -1.97
C GLU A 145 4.95 13.13 -3.45
N PHE A 146 4.27 12.34 -4.29
CA PHE A 146 4.48 12.36 -5.74
C PHE A 146 3.30 11.75 -6.48
N GLU A 147 3.12 12.17 -7.72
CA GLU A 147 2.09 11.65 -8.62
C GLU A 147 2.66 10.62 -9.60
N ARG A 148 1.86 9.61 -9.91
CA ARG A 148 2.16 8.63 -10.95
C ARG A 148 0.88 7.91 -11.42
N ASN A 149 0.67 7.85 -12.75
CA ASN A 149 -0.45 7.11 -13.36
C ASN A 149 -1.81 7.48 -12.79
N ASN A 150 -2.10 8.77 -12.67
CA ASN A 150 -3.33 9.33 -12.09
C ASN A 150 -3.55 8.98 -10.60
N TYR A 151 -2.48 8.64 -9.89
CA TYR A 151 -2.52 8.48 -8.45
C TYR A 151 -1.52 9.41 -7.78
N GLU A 152 -1.95 10.03 -6.69
CA GLU A 152 -1.09 10.65 -5.71
C GLU A 152 -0.62 9.59 -4.70
N TYR A 153 0.61 9.69 -4.30
CA TYR A 153 1.25 8.81 -3.31
C TYR A 153 1.88 9.63 -2.22
N ASN A 154 1.53 9.33 -0.98
CA ASN A 154 2.12 9.95 0.20
C ASN A 154 2.79 8.88 1.07
N TYR A 155 3.97 9.16 1.59
CA TYR A 155 4.72 8.29 2.50
C TYR A 155 5.30 9.08 3.64
N ASP A 156 5.03 8.66 4.85
CA ASP A 156 5.75 9.08 6.04
C ASP A 156 6.87 8.11 6.33
N VAL A 157 8.11 8.57 6.18
CA VAL A 157 9.29 7.77 6.44
C VAL A 157 9.96 8.25 7.71
N HIS A 158 9.96 7.43 8.77
CA HIS A 158 10.64 7.77 10.02
C HIS A 158 12.11 8.08 9.78
N ALA A 159 12.54 9.32 10.06
CA ALA A 159 13.84 9.83 9.64
C ALA A 159 15.06 9.17 10.31
N ARG A 160 14.87 8.39 11.37
CA ARG A 160 15.97 7.69 12.05
C ARG A 160 16.06 6.21 11.71
N THR A 161 14.92 5.55 11.43
CA THR A 161 14.88 4.11 11.19
C THR A 161 14.66 3.77 9.73
N GLY A 162 14.07 4.68 8.96
CA GLY A 162 13.60 4.43 7.59
C GLY A 162 12.39 3.49 7.53
N LYS A 163 11.68 3.31 8.66
CA LYS A 163 10.39 2.61 8.68
C LYS A 163 9.37 3.51 8.00
N ILE A 164 8.51 2.94 7.17
CA ILE A 164 7.32 3.62 6.71
C ILE A 164 6.36 3.67 7.90
N LEU A 165 5.91 4.84 8.25
CA LEU A 165 4.98 5.08 9.35
C LEU A 165 3.57 5.11 8.82
N GLU A 166 3.39 5.81 7.71
CA GLU A 166 2.13 5.98 7.03
C GLU A 166 2.33 5.88 5.51
N TYR A 167 1.29 5.50 4.82
CA TYR A 167 1.25 5.42 3.37
C TYR A 167 -0.16 5.62 2.89
N SER A 168 -0.36 6.51 1.95
CA SER A 168 -1.61 6.63 1.21
C SER A 168 -1.39 6.56 -0.29
N LYS A 169 -2.42 6.16 -1.01
CA LYS A 169 -2.51 6.19 -2.47
C LYS A 169 -3.93 6.58 -2.83
N GLU A 170 -4.09 7.71 -3.49
CA GLU A 170 -5.36 8.30 -3.88
C GLU A 170 -5.45 8.45 -5.40
N LEU A 171 -6.62 8.18 -5.98
CA LEU A 171 -6.89 8.42 -7.40
C LEU A 171 -7.17 9.92 -7.60
N ILE A 172 -6.31 10.57 -8.38
CA ILE A 172 -6.50 11.96 -8.79
C ILE A 172 -7.18 11.99 -10.16
N GLY A 173 -8.32 12.67 -10.22
CA GLY A 173 -9.21 12.75 -11.40
C GLY A 173 -8.61 13.44 -12.63
#